data_e5e329b7858a4ad51bbf333ff487848a
#
_entry.id   e5e329b7858a4ad51bbf333ff487848a
#
_cell.length_a   1.000
_cell.length_b   1.000
_cell.length_c   1.000
_cell.angle_alpha   90.00
_cell.angle_beta   90.00
_cell.angle_gamma   90.00
#
_symmetry.space_group_name_H-M   'P 1'
#
loop_
_entity.id
_entity.type
_entity.pdbx_description
1 polymer ?
#
loop_
_entity_poly.entity_id
_entity_poly.type
_entity_poly.pdbx_seq_one_letter_code
_entity_poly.pdbx_strand_id
1 'polypeptide(L)'
;MVMTNVNKQWVYSSPVTGNLTVENFSLQEMPLPELRQGQALVRNKLISLDPANRAYLVKQIYRPQVHVGDVMAGFGIGEVVESTDGRFAPGDIIHGDLGWQDYAVVNSYERSEYIYKCTPGYKEEDLLGVLGITGLTAYFGVQEVGKLQSGQTVVVGGATGACGVILGQLAKIAGCHVVGFGGGVEKCQWLTEEMGFDAAVDYKGSDVATDLAAKCPEGVDFFSDGVGGIVSSATIPLMKKNAGWYHFGNISSYDSLVPDKELRFDNFMTSELETICKDRNLKPTFLLVFDFYCQRKRAEAELAGYIKEGKLKAPVTILEGLENLPGALVDGTLGGKRYGKLNVRIAY
;
A
#
# COMPACT_ATOMS: atom_id res chain seq x y z
N MET A 1 12.04 -24.17 19.10
CA MET A 1 11.37 -23.09 19.84
C MET A 1 10.09 -23.66 20.45
N VAL A 2 9.86 -23.51 21.74
CA VAL A 2 8.63 -24.02 22.39
C VAL A 2 7.47 -23.15 21.91
N MET A 3 6.45 -23.76 21.29
CA MET A 3 5.21 -23.02 20.98
C MET A 3 4.60 -22.55 22.30
N THR A 4 4.37 -21.25 22.42
CA THR A 4 3.54 -20.73 23.51
C THR A 4 2.09 -21.13 23.22
N ASN A 5 1.37 -21.64 24.22
CA ASN A 5 -0.07 -21.97 24.04
C ASN A 5 -0.96 -20.71 24.03
N VAL A 6 -0.39 -19.55 23.80
CA VAL A 6 -1.04 -18.24 23.86
C VAL A 6 -0.81 -17.50 22.56
N ASN A 7 -1.88 -16.95 22.00
CA ASN A 7 -1.90 -16.05 20.87
C ASN A 7 -2.11 -14.62 21.37
N LYS A 8 -1.10 -13.76 21.23
CA LYS A 8 -1.27 -12.32 21.45
C LYS A 8 -1.86 -11.70 20.19
N GLN A 9 -2.88 -10.87 20.38
CA GLN A 9 -3.59 -10.24 19.27
C GLN A 9 -4.03 -8.82 19.61
N TRP A 10 -3.91 -7.91 18.65
CA TRP A 10 -4.46 -6.58 18.74
C TRP A 10 -5.90 -6.58 18.26
N VAL A 11 -6.81 -6.22 19.15
CA VAL A 11 -8.25 -6.11 18.89
C VAL A 11 -8.61 -4.64 18.70
N TYR A 12 -9.41 -4.34 17.68
CA TYR A 12 -10.05 -3.04 17.54
C TYR A 12 -11.11 -2.91 18.63
N SER A 13 -10.82 -2.14 19.69
CA SER A 13 -11.58 -2.17 20.94
C SER A 13 -12.56 -1.01 21.11
N SER A 14 -12.35 0.09 20.39
CA SER A 14 -13.26 1.24 20.47
C SER A 14 -13.37 1.96 19.12
N PRO A 15 -14.58 2.45 18.77
CA PRO A 15 -14.80 3.12 17.47
C PRO A 15 -13.99 4.40 17.36
N VAL A 16 -13.51 4.70 16.15
CA VAL A 16 -12.82 5.94 15.86
C VAL A 16 -13.86 7.06 15.74
N THR A 17 -13.76 8.06 16.62
CA THR A 17 -14.65 9.24 16.65
C THR A 17 -13.97 10.54 16.16
N GLY A 18 -12.73 10.43 15.71
CA GLY A 18 -11.89 11.52 15.22
C GLY A 18 -10.65 10.96 14.56
N ASN A 19 -9.48 11.43 14.90
CA ASN A 19 -8.23 10.83 14.47
C ASN A 19 -8.07 9.44 15.09
N LEU A 20 -7.48 8.52 14.35
CA LEU A 20 -7.10 7.22 14.87
C LEU A 20 -5.99 7.40 15.92
N THR A 21 -6.14 6.72 17.05
CA THR A 21 -5.15 6.71 18.13
C THR A 21 -4.83 5.27 18.56
N VAL A 22 -3.79 5.10 19.33
CA VAL A 22 -3.40 3.78 19.84
C VAL A 22 -4.43 3.21 20.81
N GLU A 23 -5.20 4.06 21.48
CA GLU A 23 -6.28 3.69 22.43
C GLU A 23 -7.50 3.06 21.74
N ASN A 24 -7.59 3.14 20.41
CA ASN A 24 -8.61 2.41 19.65
C ASN A 24 -8.34 0.90 19.60
N PHE A 25 -7.18 0.45 20.07
CA PHE A 25 -6.75 -0.93 20.06
C PHE A 25 -6.43 -1.43 21.47
N SER A 26 -6.67 -2.72 21.72
CA SER A 26 -6.27 -3.40 22.95
C SER A 26 -5.51 -4.68 22.64
N LEU A 27 -4.42 -4.91 23.35
CA LEU A 27 -3.69 -6.18 23.26
C LEU A 27 -4.40 -7.22 24.12
N GLN A 28 -4.70 -8.36 23.54
CA GLN A 28 -5.36 -9.49 24.23
C GLN A 28 -4.51 -10.75 24.09
N GLU A 29 -4.60 -11.63 25.09
CA GLU A 29 -4.01 -12.95 25.08
C GLU A 29 -5.12 -14.00 25.05
N MET A 30 -5.10 -14.86 24.03
CA MET A 30 -6.09 -15.89 23.79
C MET A 30 -5.41 -17.25 23.68
N PRO A 31 -6.08 -18.36 24.04
CA PRO A 31 -5.57 -19.68 23.70
C PRO A 31 -5.38 -19.84 22.20
N LEU A 32 -4.40 -20.67 21.80
CA LEU A 32 -4.29 -21.05 20.38
C LEU A 32 -5.58 -21.77 19.96
N PRO A 33 -6.13 -21.44 18.78
CA PRO A 33 -7.33 -22.09 18.28
C PRO A 33 -7.05 -23.54 17.86
N GLU A 34 -8.00 -24.44 18.11
CA GLU A 34 -8.00 -25.78 17.53
C GLU A 34 -8.35 -25.71 16.04
N LEU A 35 -7.59 -26.44 15.22
CA LEU A 35 -7.83 -26.47 13.77
C LEU A 35 -9.02 -27.36 13.42
N ARG A 36 -9.87 -26.85 12.55
CA ARG A 36 -10.91 -27.63 11.84
C ARG A 36 -10.37 -28.16 10.52
N GLN A 37 -11.09 -29.11 9.93
CA GLN A 37 -10.77 -29.61 8.58
C GLN A 37 -10.72 -28.44 7.56
N GLY A 38 -9.67 -28.39 6.75
CA GLY A 38 -9.45 -27.36 5.74
C GLY A 38 -8.83 -26.07 6.29
N GLN A 39 -8.24 -26.10 7.48
CA GLN A 39 -7.58 -24.97 8.11
C GLN A 39 -6.07 -25.22 8.28
N ALA A 40 -5.31 -24.13 8.34
CA ALA A 40 -3.91 -24.15 8.73
C ALA A 40 -3.62 -23.07 9.79
N LEU A 41 -2.81 -23.41 10.77
CA LEU A 41 -2.27 -22.49 11.77
C LEU A 41 -0.98 -21.89 11.23
N VAL A 42 -0.92 -20.59 11.22
CA VAL A 42 0.20 -19.80 10.69
C VAL A 42 0.81 -18.97 11.80
N ARG A 43 2.09 -19.14 12.05
CA ARG A 43 2.85 -18.23 12.90
C ARG A 43 3.27 -17.01 12.10
N ASN A 44 2.79 -15.85 12.49
CA ASN A 44 3.13 -14.60 11.82
C ASN A 44 4.60 -14.25 12.02
N LYS A 45 5.24 -13.79 10.96
CA LYS A 45 6.65 -13.37 10.96
C LYS A 45 6.76 -11.88 10.70
N LEU A 46 6.02 -11.38 9.73
CA LEU A 46 6.10 -9.99 9.28
C LEU A 46 4.68 -9.50 8.93
N ILE A 47 4.29 -8.34 9.44
CA ILE A 47 3.00 -7.71 9.18
C ILE A 47 3.22 -6.37 8.47
N SER A 48 2.47 -6.17 7.40
CA SER A 48 2.43 -4.95 6.59
C SER A 48 1.60 -3.87 7.29
N LEU A 49 2.12 -2.65 7.29
CA LEU A 49 1.35 -1.46 7.64
C LEU A 49 1.09 -0.62 6.40
N ASP A 50 -0.18 -0.42 6.13
CA ASP A 50 -0.66 0.30 4.95
C ASP A 50 -1.70 1.35 5.36
N PRO A 51 -1.79 2.49 4.66
CA PRO A 51 -2.85 3.48 4.94
C PRO A 51 -4.25 2.87 4.87
N ALA A 52 -4.44 1.83 4.06
CA ALA A 52 -5.69 1.08 3.93
C ALA A 52 -6.16 0.45 5.26
N ASN A 53 -5.25 0.16 6.20
CA ASN A 53 -5.63 -0.33 7.53
C ASN A 53 -6.61 0.62 8.23
N ARG A 54 -6.47 1.95 8.04
CA ARG A 54 -7.43 2.93 8.54
C ARG A 54 -8.81 2.81 7.89
N ALA A 55 -8.85 2.56 6.58
CA ALA A 55 -10.09 2.40 5.84
C ALA A 55 -10.85 1.12 6.22
N TYR A 56 -10.15 0.05 6.62
CA TYR A 56 -10.77 -1.20 7.08
C TYR A 56 -11.67 -1.01 8.30
N LEU A 57 -11.40 -0.01 9.14
CA LEU A 57 -12.18 0.28 10.35
C LEU A 57 -13.52 0.97 10.04
N VAL A 58 -13.70 1.46 8.82
CA VAL A 58 -14.83 2.33 8.47
C VAL A 58 -15.80 1.64 7.54
N LYS A 59 -15.31 0.87 6.59
CA LYS A 59 -16.15 0.18 5.61
C LYS A 59 -15.47 -1.01 4.97
N GLN A 60 -16.28 -1.84 4.34
CA GLN A 60 -15.81 -2.87 3.42
C GLN A 60 -15.22 -2.20 2.17
N ILE A 61 -13.99 -2.61 1.80
CA ILE A 61 -13.36 -2.29 0.52
C ILE A 61 -13.09 -3.60 -0.24
N TYR A 62 -11.84 -3.99 -0.46
CA TYR A 62 -11.49 -5.30 -1.03
C TYR A 62 -11.47 -6.43 0.02
N ARG A 63 -11.63 -6.11 1.28
CA ARG A 63 -11.79 -7.05 2.40
C ARG A 63 -12.98 -6.64 3.28
N PRO A 64 -13.54 -7.55 4.13
CA PRO A 64 -14.57 -7.20 5.10
C PRO A 64 -14.13 -6.08 6.04
N GLN A 65 -15.06 -5.24 6.47
CA GLN A 65 -14.82 -4.24 7.51
C GLN A 65 -14.37 -4.91 8.81
N VAL A 66 -13.48 -4.24 9.54
CA VAL A 66 -13.13 -4.61 10.92
C VAL A 66 -14.09 -3.92 11.87
N HIS A 67 -14.80 -4.69 12.69
CA HIS A 67 -15.74 -4.20 13.68
C HIS A 67 -15.09 -4.19 15.08
N VAL A 68 -15.68 -3.42 15.98
CA VAL A 68 -15.25 -3.43 17.39
C VAL A 68 -15.40 -4.85 17.96
N GLY A 69 -14.33 -5.37 18.52
CA GLY A 69 -14.19 -6.75 19.00
C GLY A 69 -13.42 -7.68 18.06
N ASP A 70 -13.22 -7.29 16.80
CA ASP A 70 -12.43 -8.09 15.85
C ASP A 70 -10.91 -7.88 16.05
N VAL A 71 -10.14 -8.92 15.72
CA VAL A 71 -8.68 -8.78 15.55
C VAL A 71 -8.41 -7.79 14.43
N MET A 72 -7.51 -6.83 14.66
CA MET A 72 -7.14 -5.86 13.64
C MET A 72 -6.57 -6.55 12.41
N ALA A 73 -7.09 -6.23 11.26
CA ALA A 73 -6.67 -6.81 10.00
C ALA A 73 -5.32 -6.29 9.51
N GLY A 74 -4.59 -7.16 8.84
CA GLY A 74 -3.32 -6.79 8.21
C GLY A 74 -2.77 -7.92 7.35
N PHE A 75 -2.31 -7.56 6.16
CA PHE A 75 -1.57 -8.51 5.34
C PHE A 75 -0.23 -8.81 5.97
N GLY A 76 0.19 -10.05 5.88
CA GLY A 76 1.41 -10.52 6.50
C GLY A 76 2.04 -11.69 5.78
N ILE A 77 3.22 -12.03 6.23
CA ILE A 77 3.93 -13.27 5.90
C ILE A 77 4.07 -14.08 7.17
N GLY A 78 3.75 -15.36 7.08
CA GLY A 78 3.87 -16.30 8.20
C GLY A 78 4.29 -17.67 7.74
N GLU A 79 4.72 -18.49 8.71
CA GLU A 79 5.09 -19.88 8.53
C GLU A 79 3.96 -20.77 8.99
N VAL A 80 3.55 -21.71 8.15
CA VAL A 80 2.57 -22.73 8.52
C VAL A 80 3.19 -23.65 9.57
N VAL A 81 2.57 -23.73 10.74
CA VAL A 81 3.05 -24.59 11.84
C VAL A 81 2.24 -25.88 11.96
N GLU A 82 0.98 -25.85 11.59
CA GLU A 82 0.08 -27.01 11.54
C GLU A 82 -0.93 -26.83 10.41
N SER A 83 -1.35 -27.91 9.76
CA SER A 83 -2.30 -27.84 8.66
C SER A 83 -3.15 -29.09 8.54
N THR A 84 -4.45 -28.87 8.33
CA THR A 84 -5.43 -29.81 7.81
C THR A 84 -5.91 -29.41 6.41
N ASP A 85 -5.32 -28.34 5.82
CA ASP A 85 -5.59 -27.82 4.49
C ASP A 85 -4.58 -28.42 3.48
N GLY A 86 -5.06 -29.16 2.49
CA GLY A 86 -4.21 -29.80 1.49
C GLY A 86 -3.37 -28.83 0.62
N ARG A 87 -3.61 -27.52 0.67
CA ARG A 87 -2.82 -26.51 -0.05
C ARG A 87 -1.49 -26.19 0.65
N PHE A 88 -1.44 -26.36 1.97
CA PHE A 88 -0.34 -25.92 2.82
C PHE A 88 0.21 -27.06 3.66
N ALA A 89 1.51 -27.07 3.86
CA ALA A 89 2.21 -27.99 4.73
C ALA A 89 3.01 -27.21 5.80
N PRO A 90 3.26 -27.79 6.98
CA PRO A 90 4.18 -27.22 7.96
C PRO A 90 5.53 -26.83 7.34
N GLY A 91 6.00 -25.62 7.63
CA GLY A 91 7.19 -25.02 7.03
C GLY A 91 6.95 -24.21 5.76
N ASP A 92 5.76 -24.26 5.16
CA ASP A 92 5.44 -23.37 4.04
C ASP A 92 5.41 -21.90 4.54
N ILE A 93 6.00 -21.01 3.76
CA ILE A 93 5.88 -19.56 3.96
C ILE A 93 4.72 -19.07 3.10
N ILE A 94 3.76 -18.43 3.74
CA ILE A 94 2.56 -17.93 3.06
C ILE A 94 2.38 -16.44 3.25
N HIS A 95 1.77 -15.80 2.26
CA HIS A 95 1.23 -14.45 2.32
C HIS A 95 -0.29 -14.51 2.49
N GLY A 96 -0.86 -13.62 3.29
CA GLY A 96 -2.31 -13.55 3.49
C GLY A 96 -2.74 -12.39 4.38
N ASP A 97 -4.06 -12.23 4.57
CA ASP A 97 -4.65 -11.36 5.60
C ASP A 97 -4.57 -12.11 6.94
N LEU A 98 -3.43 -12.01 7.60
CA LEU A 98 -3.11 -12.78 8.80
C LEU A 98 -3.48 -12.05 10.10
N GLY A 99 -3.87 -10.78 10.02
CA GLY A 99 -4.22 -9.96 11.18
C GLY A 99 -3.03 -9.60 12.08
N TRP A 100 -3.28 -8.71 13.02
CA TRP A 100 -2.27 -8.24 13.98
C TRP A 100 -2.21 -9.16 15.19
N GLN A 101 -1.54 -10.28 15.04
CA GLN A 101 -1.48 -11.36 16.05
C GLN A 101 -0.24 -12.23 15.85
N ASP A 102 0.12 -13.04 16.87
CA ASP A 102 1.23 -13.98 16.76
C ASP A 102 0.89 -15.16 15.84
N TYR A 103 -0.33 -15.68 15.94
CA TYR A 103 -0.80 -16.82 15.17
C TYR A 103 -2.15 -16.53 14.51
N ALA A 104 -2.28 -16.89 13.24
CA ALA A 104 -3.50 -16.77 12.47
C ALA A 104 -4.00 -18.15 12.03
N VAL A 105 -5.32 -18.34 11.99
CA VAL A 105 -5.93 -19.47 11.29
C VAL A 105 -6.34 -19.03 9.91
N VAL A 106 -5.84 -19.70 8.89
CA VAL A 106 -6.25 -19.49 7.50
C VAL A 106 -7.16 -20.64 7.05
N ASN A 107 -8.13 -20.33 6.20
CA ASN A 107 -9.17 -21.25 5.80
C ASN A 107 -9.17 -21.42 4.28
N SER A 108 -9.23 -22.66 3.79
CA SER A 108 -9.26 -22.99 2.37
C SER A 108 -10.50 -22.48 1.63
N TYR A 109 -11.57 -22.21 2.35
CA TYR A 109 -12.85 -21.77 1.78
C TYR A 109 -13.03 -20.27 1.71
N GLU A 110 -12.16 -19.49 2.38
CA GLU A 110 -12.22 -18.04 2.42
C GLU A 110 -11.22 -17.42 1.47
N ARG A 111 -11.70 -16.67 0.48
CA ARG A 111 -10.92 -15.82 -0.44
C ARG A 111 -9.50 -16.35 -0.71
N SER A 112 -9.46 -17.55 -1.27
CA SER A 112 -8.21 -18.29 -1.54
C SER A 112 -7.21 -17.53 -2.41
N GLU A 113 -7.68 -16.55 -3.17
CA GLU A 113 -6.86 -15.67 -3.99
C GLU A 113 -5.94 -14.75 -3.19
N TYR A 114 -6.28 -14.42 -1.94
CA TYR A 114 -5.46 -13.55 -1.09
C TYR A 114 -4.42 -14.31 -0.26
N ILE A 115 -4.54 -15.64 -0.19
CA ILE A 115 -3.66 -16.49 0.58
C ILE A 115 -2.92 -17.42 -0.36
N TYR A 116 -1.60 -17.30 -0.40
CA TYR A 116 -0.77 -18.11 -1.29
C TYR A 116 0.60 -18.42 -0.70
N LYS A 117 1.22 -19.51 -1.18
CA LYS A 117 2.62 -19.81 -0.88
C LYS A 117 3.51 -18.77 -1.54
N CYS A 118 4.40 -18.20 -0.75
CA CYS A 118 5.42 -17.29 -1.23
C CYS A 118 6.38 -17.99 -2.19
N THR A 119 6.90 -17.26 -3.16
CA THR A 119 7.92 -17.76 -4.07
C THR A 119 9.24 -17.92 -3.29
N PRO A 120 9.85 -19.12 -3.25
CA PRO A 120 11.08 -19.36 -2.52
C PRO A 120 12.25 -18.53 -3.08
N GLY A 121 13.23 -18.21 -2.20
CA GLY A 121 14.47 -17.56 -2.60
C GLY A 121 14.46 -16.03 -2.54
N TYR A 122 13.34 -15.42 -2.20
CA TYR A 122 13.23 -13.99 -1.95
C TYR A 122 13.21 -13.70 -0.44
N LYS A 123 13.62 -12.48 -0.07
CA LYS A 123 13.52 -12.02 1.31
C LYS A 123 12.06 -11.76 1.69
N GLU A 124 11.71 -12.00 2.96
CA GLU A 124 10.35 -11.83 3.46
C GLU A 124 9.86 -10.38 3.31
N GLU A 125 10.74 -9.41 3.57
CA GLU A 125 10.44 -7.99 3.39
C GLU A 125 10.14 -7.61 1.94
N ASP A 126 10.80 -8.24 0.96
CA ASP A 126 10.53 -8.04 -0.46
C ASP A 126 9.18 -8.68 -0.84
N LEU A 127 8.92 -9.89 -0.35
CA LEU A 127 7.66 -10.63 -0.57
C LEU A 127 6.45 -9.90 0.01
N LEU A 128 6.62 -9.14 1.09
CA LEU A 128 5.55 -8.34 1.69
C LEU A 128 5.50 -6.90 1.13
N GLY A 129 6.57 -6.45 0.49
CA GLY A 129 6.74 -5.11 -0.09
C GLY A 129 6.64 -5.11 -1.61
N VAL A 130 7.81 -5.02 -2.25
CA VAL A 130 7.95 -4.82 -3.70
C VAL A 130 7.48 -6.01 -4.54
N LEU A 131 7.55 -7.22 -4.03
CA LEU A 131 7.03 -8.44 -4.67
C LEU A 131 5.62 -8.82 -4.18
N GLY A 132 5.09 -8.09 -3.20
CA GLY A 132 3.74 -8.26 -2.66
C GLY A 132 2.75 -7.25 -3.20
N ILE A 133 1.64 -7.06 -2.46
CA ILE A 133 0.50 -6.20 -2.86
C ILE A 133 0.97 -4.82 -3.34
N THR A 134 1.89 -4.19 -2.62
CA THR A 134 2.33 -2.81 -2.89
C THR A 134 3.07 -2.70 -4.22
N GLY A 135 4.04 -3.58 -4.46
CA GLY A 135 4.80 -3.57 -5.71
C GLY A 135 3.96 -4.04 -6.89
N LEU A 136 3.10 -5.03 -6.70
CA LEU A 136 2.16 -5.48 -7.73
C LEU A 136 1.15 -4.39 -8.11
N THR A 137 0.66 -3.60 -7.13
CA THR A 137 -0.19 -2.44 -7.39
C THR A 137 0.52 -1.40 -8.27
N ALA A 138 1.78 -1.11 -7.97
CA ALA A 138 2.60 -0.21 -8.78
C ALA A 138 2.86 -0.78 -10.18
N TYR A 139 3.23 -2.06 -10.27
CA TYR A 139 3.53 -2.75 -11.52
C TYR A 139 2.33 -2.76 -12.46
N PHE A 140 1.17 -3.26 -12.00
CA PHE A 140 -0.03 -3.32 -12.84
C PHE A 140 -0.59 -1.93 -13.13
N GLY A 141 -0.43 -0.96 -12.22
CA GLY A 141 -0.76 0.45 -12.50
C GLY A 141 0.01 1.00 -13.70
N VAL A 142 1.32 0.70 -13.80
CA VAL A 142 2.15 1.10 -14.94
C VAL A 142 1.79 0.31 -16.19
N GLN A 143 1.64 -1.01 -16.09
CA GLN A 143 1.46 -1.89 -17.26
C GLN A 143 0.05 -1.81 -17.86
N GLU A 144 -0.98 -1.83 -17.01
CA GLU A 144 -2.37 -1.97 -17.48
C GLU A 144 -3.09 -0.63 -17.62
N VAL A 145 -2.80 0.33 -16.73
CA VAL A 145 -3.43 1.66 -16.75
C VAL A 145 -2.54 2.65 -17.49
N GLY A 146 -1.27 2.76 -17.10
CA GLY A 146 -0.33 3.73 -17.65
C GLY A 146 0.06 3.43 -19.09
N LYS A 147 0.41 2.19 -19.39
CA LYS A 147 0.97 1.76 -20.69
C LYS A 147 2.05 2.73 -21.18
N LEU A 148 2.93 3.09 -20.25
CA LEU A 148 3.85 4.21 -20.37
C LEU A 148 4.79 4.06 -21.57
N GLN A 149 5.09 5.20 -22.21
CA GLN A 149 6.00 5.30 -23.33
C GLN A 149 7.15 6.23 -22.97
N SER A 150 8.33 5.96 -23.52
CA SER A 150 9.50 6.84 -23.34
C SER A 150 9.21 8.27 -23.77
N GLY A 151 9.67 9.23 -22.98
CA GLY A 151 9.47 10.66 -23.20
C GLY A 151 8.17 11.24 -22.61
N GLN A 152 7.28 10.42 -22.07
CA GLN A 152 6.09 10.91 -21.36
C GLN A 152 6.47 11.53 -20.01
N THR A 153 5.65 12.48 -19.56
CA THR A 153 5.72 13.08 -18.22
C THR A 153 4.75 12.38 -17.28
N VAL A 154 5.30 11.84 -16.19
CA VAL A 154 4.56 11.11 -15.15
C VAL A 154 4.63 11.87 -13.84
N VAL A 155 3.48 12.13 -13.24
CA VAL A 155 3.38 12.69 -11.89
C VAL A 155 2.97 11.62 -10.91
N VAL A 156 3.66 11.54 -9.77
CA VAL A 156 3.42 10.52 -8.74
C VAL A 156 3.00 11.18 -7.43
N GLY A 157 1.72 11.01 -7.08
CA GLY A 157 1.19 11.34 -5.76
C GLY A 157 1.61 10.28 -4.73
N GLY A 158 2.05 10.73 -3.54
CA GLY A 158 2.55 9.82 -2.51
C GLY A 158 3.85 9.12 -2.89
N ALA A 159 4.71 9.80 -3.65
CA ALA A 159 5.94 9.24 -4.23
C ALA A 159 6.91 8.68 -3.19
N THR A 160 6.90 9.20 -1.96
CA THR A 160 7.76 8.69 -0.86
C THR A 160 7.18 7.48 -0.14
N GLY A 161 5.94 7.08 -0.46
CA GLY A 161 5.29 5.89 0.08
C GLY A 161 5.67 4.61 -0.68
N ALA A 162 5.25 3.48 -0.12
CA ALA A 162 5.64 2.16 -0.61
C ALA A 162 5.26 1.89 -2.09
N CYS A 163 4.04 2.25 -2.50
CA CYS A 163 3.59 2.07 -3.88
C CYS A 163 4.16 3.14 -4.81
N GLY A 164 4.11 4.42 -4.40
CA GLY A 164 4.53 5.54 -5.23
C GLY A 164 6.02 5.50 -5.61
N VAL A 165 6.88 5.12 -4.67
CA VAL A 165 8.33 5.03 -4.95
C VAL A 165 8.67 3.94 -5.97
N ILE A 166 7.96 2.82 -5.93
CA ILE A 166 8.12 1.73 -6.90
C ILE A 166 7.57 2.17 -8.26
N LEU A 167 6.36 2.73 -8.28
CA LEU A 167 5.71 3.20 -9.51
C LEU A 167 6.57 4.23 -10.25
N GLY A 168 7.09 5.23 -9.53
CA GLY A 168 7.95 6.25 -10.15
C GLY A 168 9.22 5.67 -10.75
N GLN A 169 9.87 4.72 -10.07
CA GLN A 169 11.05 4.04 -10.64
C GLN A 169 10.70 3.17 -11.84
N LEU A 170 9.54 2.49 -11.84
CA LEU A 170 9.06 1.75 -13.03
C LEU A 170 8.82 2.70 -14.21
N ALA A 171 8.27 3.89 -13.96
CA ALA A 171 8.14 4.94 -14.98
C ALA A 171 9.52 5.43 -15.48
N LYS A 172 10.51 5.54 -14.60
CA LYS A 172 11.91 5.84 -15.01
C LYS A 172 12.48 4.73 -15.89
N ILE A 173 12.27 3.46 -15.55
CA ILE A 173 12.69 2.32 -16.36
C ILE A 173 12.03 2.34 -17.74
N ALA A 174 10.79 2.82 -17.84
CA ALA A 174 10.07 3.02 -19.11
C ALA A 174 10.58 4.23 -19.91
N GLY A 175 11.51 5.04 -19.37
CA GLY A 175 12.10 6.20 -20.02
C GLY A 175 11.27 7.48 -19.91
N CYS A 176 10.42 7.58 -18.89
CA CYS A 176 9.61 8.76 -18.63
C CYS A 176 10.37 9.85 -17.87
N HIS A 177 9.90 11.10 -17.99
CA HIS A 177 10.21 12.18 -17.06
C HIS A 177 9.28 12.06 -15.86
N VAL A 178 9.85 11.87 -14.66
CA VAL A 178 9.08 11.55 -13.45
C VAL A 178 9.20 12.64 -12.41
N VAL A 179 8.05 13.19 -12.01
CA VAL A 179 7.93 14.20 -10.96
C VAL A 179 7.16 13.60 -9.77
N GLY A 180 7.76 13.60 -8.59
CA GLY A 180 7.18 13.04 -7.38
C GLY A 180 6.75 14.08 -6.37
N PHE A 181 5.67 13.83 -5.62
CA PHE A 181 5.31 14.64 -4.47
C PHE A 181 5.95 14.12 -3.19
N GLY A 182 6.68 14.99 -2.47
CA GLY A 182 7.26 14.74 -1.15
C GLY A 182 6.70 15.72 -0.11
N GLY A 183 6.75 15.38 1.16
CA GLY A 183 6.33 16.25 2.24
C GLY A 183 7.51 16.85 2.99
N GLY A 184 8.04 17.96 2.52
CA GLY A 184 9.22 18.64 3.01
C GLY A 184 10.44 18.44 2.14
N VAL A 185 11.43 19.32 2.29
CA VAL A 185 12.64 19.39 1.46
C VAL A 185 13.41 18.06 1.47
N GLU A 186 13.60 17.45 2.64
CA GLU A 186 14.36 16.19 2.78
C GLU A 186 13.74 15.06 1.95
N LYS A 187 12.41 14.95 1.92
CA LYS A 187 11.71 13.94 1.12
C LYS A 187 11.81 14.21 -0.38
N CYS A 188 11.79 15.47 -0.78
CA CYS A 188 11.99 15.85 -2.17
C CYS A 188 13.41 15.53 -2.63
N GLN A 189 14.43 15.84 -1.81
CA GLN A 189 15.83 15.49 -2.09
C GLN A 189 16.00 13.98 -2.18
N TRP A 190 15.44 13.21 -1.24
CA TRP A 190 15.50 11.76 -1.28
C TRP A 190 14.92 11.17 -2.58
N LEU A 191 13.80 11.72 -3.09
CA LEU A 191 13.22 11.27 -4.35
C LEU A 191 14.17 11.48 -5.53
N THR A 192 14.82 12.64 -5.59
CA THR A 192 15.71 12.98 -6.73
C THR A 192 17.09 12.35 -6.62
N GLU A 193 17.70 12.40 -5.44
CA GLU A 193 19.11 11.98 -5.26
C GLU A 193 19.24 10.47 -5.07
N GLU A 194 18.26 9.83 -4.40
CA GLU A 194 18.37 8.41 -4.10
C GLU A 194 17.46 7.53 -4.94
N MET A 195 16.22 7.98 -5.23
CA MET A 195 15.21 7.20 -5.95
C MET A 195 15.19 7.46 -7.46
N GLY A 196 15.97 8.42 -7.95
CA GLY A 196 16.19 8.67 -9.39
C GLY A 196 15.01 9.35 -10.09
N PHE A 197 14.14 10.05 -9.35
CA PHE A 197 13.12 10.92 -9.95
C PHE A 197 13.81 12.15 -10.59
N ASP A 198 13.24 12.68 -11.67
CA ASP A 198 13.81 13.85 -12.34
C ASP A 198 13.56 15.15 -11.57
N ALA A 199 12.40 15.22 -10.86
CA ALA A 199 12.08 16.34 -10.01
C ALA A 199 11.13 15.92 -8.87
N ALA A 200 11.03 16.77 -7.86
CA ALA A 200 10.09 16.58 -6.77
C ALA A 200 9.46 17.91 -6.35
N VAL A 201 8.20 17.84 -5.90
CA VAL A 201 7.39 18.97 -5.42
C VAL A 201 7.09 18.79 -3.96
N ASP A 202 7.37 19.79 -3.14
CA ASP A 202 6.96 19.80 -1.74
C ASP A 202 5.50 20.22 -1.62
N TYR A 203 4.60 19.25 -1.32
CA TYR A 203 3.18 19.56 -1.15
C TYR A 203 2.85 20.38 0.11
N LYS A 204 3.84 20.62 0.99
CA LYS A 204 3.76 21.52 2.14
C LYS A 204 4.26 22.95 1.81
N GLY A 205 4.77 23.14 0.60
CA GLY A 205 5.22 24.42 0.11
C GLY A 205 4.08 25.43 -0.06
N SER A 206 4.43 26.68 -0.24
CA SER A 206 3.48 27.79 -0.34
C SER A 206 2.76 27.87 -1.69
N ASP A 207 3.35 27.35 -2.76
CA ASP A 207 2.78 27.39 -4.11
C ASP A 207 3.06 26.10 -4.88
N VAL A 208 2.30 25.07 -4.53
CA VAL A 208 2.42 23.72 -5.07
C VAL A 208 2.10 23.67 -6.57
N ALA A 209 1.11 24.44 -7.01
CA ALA A 209 0.66 24.43 -8.41
C ALA A 209 1.70 25.04 -9.33
N THR A 210 2.28 26.20 -9.01
CA THR A 210 3.32 26.84 -9.78
C THR A 210 4.61 26.01 -9.81
N ASP A 211 4.99 25.42 -8.67
CA ASP A 211 6.17 24.56 -8.59
C ASP A 211 6.03 23.31 -9.48
N LEU A 212 4.86 22.67 -9.46
CA LEU A 212 4.58 21.54 -10.33
C LEU A 212 4.58 21.93 -11.82
N ALA A 213 3.95 23.06 -12.15
CA ALA A 213 3.91 23.55 -13.53
C ALA A 213 5.31 23.81 -14.11
N ALA A 214 6.22 24.38 -13.31
CA ALA A 214 7.60 24.59 -13.71
C ALA A 214 8.37 23.28 -13.99
N LYS A 215 8.00 22.18 -13.31
CA LYS A 215 8.60 20.86 -13.46
C LYS A 215 7.94 19.98 -14.52
N CYS A 216 6.76 20.39 -15.02
CA CYS A 216 6.00 19.72 -16.06
C CYS A 216 5.67 20.69 -17.23
N PRO A 217 6.67 21.33 -17.87
CA PRO A 217 6.43 22.39 -18.86
C PRO A 217 5.65 21.90 -20.09
N GLU A 218 5.77 20.62 -20.44
CA GLU A 218 5.04 19.99 -21.56
C GLU A 218 3.69 19.39 -21.15
N GLY A 219 3.28 19.59 -19.88
CA GLY A 219 2.08 18.97 -19.31
C GLY A 219 2.28 17.53 -18.86
N VAL A 220 1.23 16.92 -18.33
CA VAL A 220 1.26 15.60 -17.69
C VAL A 220 0.56 14.55 -18.56
N ASP A 221 1.26 13.47 -18.91
CA ASP A 221 0.74 12.36 -19.71
C ASP A 221 0.10 11.28 -18.84
N PHE A 222 0.63 11.09 -17.61
CA PHE A 222 0.10 10.11 -16.68
C PHE A 222 0.22 10.61 -15.24
N PHE A 223 -0.87 10.52 -14.51
CA PHE A 223 -0.94 10.83 -13.09
C PHE A 223 -1.27 9.58 -12.27
N SER A 224 -0.38 9.22 -11.36
CA SER A 224 -0.57 8.16 -10.38
C SER A 224 -0.93 8.77 -9.04
N ASP A 225 -2.16 8.59 -8.61
CA ASP A 225 -2.74 9.24 -7.43
C ASP A 225 -3.04 8.26 -6.31
N GLY A 226 -2.26 8.34 -5.23
CA GLY A 226 -2.51 7.63 -3.97
C GLY A 226 -2.93 8.57 -2.83
N VAL A 227 -3.10 9.88 -3.11
CA VAL A 227 -3.22 10.91 -2.06
C VAL A 227 -4.53 11.67 -2.12
N GLY A 228 -4.94 12.15 -3.31
CA GLY A 228 -6.06 13.09 -3.44
C GLY A 228 -5.69 14.53 -3.00
N GLY A 229 -6.69 15.31 -2.66
CA GLY A 229 -6.52 16.65 -2.06
C GLY A 229 -5.67 17.60 -2.92
N ILE A 230 -4.73 18.29 -2.29
CA ILE A 230 -3.87 19.29 -2.94
C ILE A 230 -3.01 18.72 -4.08
N VAL A 231 -2.61 17.46 -3.97
CA VAL A 231 -1.80 16.78 -5.00
C VAL A 231 -2.61 16.65 -6.29
N SER A 232 -3.86 16.18 -6.18
CA SER A 232 -4.76 16.05 -7.34
C SER A 232 -5.18 17.42 -7.87
N SER A 233 -5.52 18.37 -7.01
CA SER A 233 -5.92 19.73 -7.42
C SER A 233 -4.82 20.45 -8.20
N ALA A 234 -3.55 20.26 -7.82
CA ALA A 234 -2.42 20.84 -8.54
C ALA A 234 -2.10 20.11 -9.86
N THR A 235 -2.36 18.80 -9.92
CA THR A 235 -1.96 17.99 -11.09
C THR A 235 -2.97 18.05 -12.22
N ILE A 236 -4.29 17.97 -11.93
CA ILE A 236 -5.36 17.92 -12.93
C ILE A 236 -5.28 19.07 -13.97
N PRO A 237 -5.01 20.33 -13.58
CA PRO A 237 -4.88 21.43 -14.54
C PRO A 237 -3.73 21.27 -15.56
N LEU A 238 -2.73 20.47 -15.24
CA LEU A 238 -1.57 20.21 -16.11
C LEU A 238 -1.71 18.94 -16.95
N MET A 239 -2.71 18.10 -16.68
CA MET A 239 -2.93 16.86 -17.43
C MET A 239 -3.34 17.15 -18.87
N LYS A 240 -2.71 16.48 -19.82
CA LYS A 240 -3.04 16.57 -21.24
C LYS A 240 -4.41 15.95 -21.54
N LYS A 241 -4.96 16.24 -22.71
CA LYS A 241 -6.20 15.57 -23.17
C LYS A 241 -5.97 14.06 -23.27
N ASN A 242 -6.89 13.26 -22.71
CA ASN A 242 -6.81 11.81 -22.60
C ASN A 242 -5.60 11.30 -21.79
N ALA A 243 -4.98 12.12 -20.96
CA ALA A 243 -3.92 11.67 -20.06
C ALA A 243 -4.43 10.53 -19.14
N GLY A 244 -3.57 9.58 -18.86
CA GLY A 244 -3.90 8.49 -17.94
C GLY A 244 -3.98 8.99 -16.50
N TRP A 245 -4.99 8.52 -15.76
CA TRP A 245 -5.15 8.81 -14.33
C TRP A 245 -5.38 7.51 -13.57
N TYR A 246 -4.34 7.04 -12.89
CA TYR A 246 -4.40 5.86 -12.03
C TYR A 246 -4.63 6.29 -10.58
N HIS A 247 -5.82 6.00 -10.06
CA HIS A 247 -6.18 6.31 -8.69
C HIS A 247 -6.18 5.02 -7.86
N PHE A 248 -5.23 4.88 -6.92
CA PHE A 248 -5.08 3.68 -6.10
C PHE A 248 -5.24 3.94 -4.59
N GLY A 249 -5.44 5.19 -4.17
CA GLY A 249 -5.65 5.57 -2.79
C GLY A 249 -6.05 7.03 -2.62
N ASN A 250 -6.49 7.39 -1.42
CA ASN A 250 -6.89 8.76 -1.06
C ASN A 250 -6.50 9.07 0.38
N ILE A 251 -5.21 8.96 0.68
CA ILE A 251 -4.70 9.07 2.06
C ILE A 251 -5.05 10.41 2.72
N SER A 252 -5.18 11.50 1.94
CA SER A 252 -5.54 12.81 2.46
C SER A 252 -6.94 12.88 3.10
N SER A 253 -7.81 11.91 2.80
CA SER A 253 -9.17 11.85 3.35
C SER A 253 -9.32 10.79 4.45
N TYR A 254 -8.32 9.96 4.72
CA TYR A 254 -8.49 8.80 5.61
C TYR A 254 -8.79 9.21 7.05
N ASP A 255 -8.25 10.32 7.55
CA ASP A 255 -8.56 10.80 8.90
C ASP A 255 -9.98 11.38 9.02
N SER A 256 -10.56 11.83 7.90
CA SER A 256 -11.95 12.31 7.85
C SER A 256 -12.98 11.23 7.61
N LEU A 257 -12.54 9.96 7.45
CA LEU A 257 -13.46 8.83 7.28
C LEU A 257 -14.27 8.59 8.54
N VAL A 258 -15.60 8.64 8.38
CA VAL A 258 -16.57 8.33 9.43
C VAL A 258 -17.37 7.12 8.97
N PRO A 259 -17.69 6.16 9.87
CA PRO A 259 -18.58 5.05 9.55
C PRO A 259 -19.87 5.55 8.90
N ASP A 260 -20.38 4.78 7.94
CA ASP A 260 -21.64 5.01 7.21
C ASP A 260 -21.69 6.25 6.30
N LYS A 261 -20.59 7.00 6.14
CA LYS A 261 -20.48 8.02 5.10
C LYS A 261 -19.83 7.46 3.84
N GLU A 262 -20.37 7.86 2.69
CA GLU A 262 -19.76 7.54 1.39
C GLU A 262 -18.31 8.04 1.35
N LEU A 263 -17.39 7.17 0.96
CA LEU A 263 -16.02 7.56 0.63
C LEU A 263 -16.09 8.39 -0.65
N ARG A 264 -16.05 9.70 -0.52
CA ARG A 264 -15.87 10.56 -1.67
C ARG A 264 -14.39 10.67 -1.98
N PHE A 265 -13.99 10.05 -3.07
CA PHE A 265 -12.63 10.19 -3.63
C PHE A 265 -12.41 11.57 -4.29
N ASP A 266 -13.45 12.37 -4.33
CA ASP A 266 -13.54 13.63 -5.06
C ASP A 266 -13.78 14.86 -4.16
N ASN A 267 -13.52 14.75 -2.85
CA ASN A 267 -13.71 15.85 -1.91
C ASN A 267 -12.86 17.11 -2.21
N PHE A 268 -11.89 16.99 -3.12
CA PHE A 268 -11.07 18.09 -3.63
C PHE A 268 -11.60 18.65 -4.98
N MET A 269 -12.59 18.01 -5.60
CA MET A 269 -13.12 18.42 -6.90
C MET A 269 -13.93 19.72 -6.77
N THR A 270 -13.53 20.71 -7.54
CA THR A 270 -14.27 21.96 -7.74
C THR A 270 -14.96 21.93 -9.10
N SER A 271 -15.95 22.79 -9.31
CA SER A 271 -16.60 22.91 -10.63
C SER A 271 -15.63 23.25 -11.76
N GLU A 272 -14.55 23.96 -11.46
CA GLU A 272 -13.48 24.23 -12.43
C GLU A 272 -12.72 22.97 -12.78
N LEU A 273 -12.29 22.15 -11.80
CA LEU A 273 -11.60 20.88 -12.04
C LEU A 273 -12.50 19.88 -12.79
N GLU A 274 -13.79 19.84 -12.45
CA GLU A 274 -14.77 19.01 -13.18
C GLU A 274 -14.86 19.41 -14.66
N THR A 275 -14.86 20.72 -14.93
CA THR A 275 -14.87 21.25 -16.32
C THR A 275 -13.61 20.82 -17.06
N ILE A 276 -12.43 20.98 -16.44
CA ILE A 276 -11.16 20.53 -17.04
C ILE A 276 -11.19 19.04 -17.32
N CYS A 277 -11.64 18.21 -16.37
CA CYS A 277 -11.74 16.77 -16.55
C CYS A 277 -12.65 16.41 -17.73
N LYS A 278 -13.81 17.08 -17.86
CA LYS A 278 -14.74 16.89 -18.96
C LYS A 278 -14.13 17.28 -20.30
N ASP A 279 -13.56 18.46 -20.40
CA ASP A 279 -13.01 19.02 -21.65
C ASP A 279 -11.79 18.22 -22.15
N ARG A 280 -11.00 17.71 -21.23
CA ARG A 280 -9.81 16.90 -21.55
C ARG A 280 -10.06 15.40 -21.52
N ASN A 281 -11.31 14.95 -21.30
CA ASN A 281 -11.66 13.53 -21.16
C ASN A 281 -10.80 12.80 -20.15
N LEU A 282 -10.63 13.38 -18.95
CA LEU A 282 -9.87 12.78 -17.85
C LEU A 282 -10.82 12.00 -16.95
N LYS A 283 -10.47 10.74 -16.68
CA LYS A 283 -11.25 9.88 -15.80
C LYS A 283 -10.29 9.08 -14.91
N PRO A 284 -10.50 9.06 -13.59
CA PRO A 284 -9.72 8.19 -12.72
C PRO A 284 -10.03 6.73 -13.06
N THR A 285 -8.97 5.96 -13.23
CA THR A 285 -9.03 4.51 -13.41
C THR A 285 -8.61 3.83 -12.13
N PHE A 286 -9.44 2.96 -11.62
CA PHE A 286 -9.18 2.14 -10.46
C PHE A 286 -8.79 0.75 -10.90
N LEU A 287 -7.80 0.17 -10.24
CA LEU A 287 -7.36 -1.20 -10.47
C LEU A 287 -7.32 -1.91 -9.11
N LEU A 288 -7.96 -3.05 -9.05
CA LEU A 288 -7.83 -3.94 -7.91
C LEU A 288 -6.74 -4.96 -8.23
N VAL A 289 -5.61 -4.90 -7.52
CA VAL A 289 -4.43 -5.74 -7.78
C VAL A 289 -4.76 -7.24 -7.75
N PHE A 290 -5.73 -7.63 -6.95
CA PHE A 290 -6.17 -9.03 -6.83
C PHE A 290 -6.78 -9.60 -8.12
N ASP A 291 -7.32 -8.77 -9.00
CA ASP A 291 -7.82 -9.21 -10.31
C ASP A 291 -6.68 -9.70 -11.23
N PHE A 292 -5.44 -9.31 -10.91
CA PHE A 292 -4.23 -9.66 -11.65
C PHE A 292 -3.38 -10.74 -11.00
N TYR A 293 -3.83 -11.35 -9.90
CA TYR A 293 -3.04 -12.36 -9.17
C TYR A 293 -2.71 -13.60 -9.98
N CYS A 294 -3.47 -13.93 -11.01
CA CYS A 294 -3.09 -14.97 -11.96
C CYS A 294 -1.77 -14.68 -12.72
N GLN A 295 -1.40 -13.40 -12.84
CA GLN A 295 -0.15 -12.93 -13.43
C GLN A 295 0.94 -12.62 -12.40
N ARG A 296 0.68 -12.79 -11.10
CA ARG A 296 1.55 -12.40 -10.00
C ARG A 296 2.98 -12.91 -10.17
N LYS A 297 3.17 -14.20 -10.47
CA LYS A 297 4.50 -14.81 -10.59
C LYS A 297 5.37 -14.15 -11.69
N ARG A 298 4.73 -13.74 -12.80
CA ARG A 298 5.42 -12.99 -13.87
C ARG A 298 5.87 -11.63 -13.35
N ALA A 299 4.97 -10.89 -12.73
CA ALA A 299 5.27 -9.57 -12.18
C ALA A 299 6.35 -9.61 -11.09
N GLU A 300 6.28 -10.60 -10.18
CA GLU A 300 7.32 -10.84 -9.17
C GLU A 300 8.70 -11.08 -9.81
N ALA A 301 8.76 -11.91 -10.84
CA ALA A 301 10.02 -12.21 -11.52
C ALA A 301 10.63 -10.98 -12.22
N GLU A 302 9.79 -10.16 -12.87
CA GLU A 302 10.24 -8.92 -13.51
C GLU A 302 10.73 -7.89 -12.48
N LEU A 303 9.96 -7.66 -11.40
CA LEU A 303 10.36 -6.75 -10.31
C LEU A 303 11.66 -7.21 -9.64
N ALA A 304 11.79 -8.51 -9.36
CA ALA A 304 13.01 -9.08 -8.81
C ALA A 304 14.20 -8.95 -9.78
N GLY A 305 13.96 -9.05 -11.08
CA GLY A 305 14.95 -8.77 -12.12
C GLY A 305 15.46 -7.34 -12.05
N TYR A 306 14.57 -6.36 -11.97
CA TYR A 306 14.95 -4.94 -11.85
C TYR A 306 15.73 -4.65 -10.56
N ILE A 307 15.37 -5.29 -9.44
CA ILE A 307 16.14 -5.18 -8.19
C ILE A 307 17.55 -5.74 -8.37
N LYS A 308 17.67 -6.95 -8.94
CA LYS A 308 18.96 -7.61 -9.18
C LYS A 308 19.86 -6.79 -10.11
N GLU A 309 19.28 -6.10 -11.09
CA GLU A 309 19.98 -5.22 -12.02
C GLU A 309 20.31 -3.83 -11.41
N GLY A 310 19.88 -3.56 -10.19
CA GLY A 310 20.05 -2.26 -9.54
C GLY A 310 19.18 -1.14 -10.12
N LYS A 311 18.21 -1.48 -10.98
CA LYS A 311 17.30 -0.52 -11.61
C LYS A 311 16.12 -0.11 -10.74
N LEU A 312 15.80 -0.95 -9.74
CA LEU A 312 14.70 -0.72 -8.79
C LEU A 312 15.22 -0.88 -7.37
N LYS A 313 15.00 0.16 -6.56
CA LYS A 313 15.25 0.15 -5.12
C LYS A 313 13.91 0.02 -4.39
N ALA A 314 13.84 -0.84 -3.40
CA ALA A 314 12.64 -1.07 -2.59
C ALA A 314 12.92 -0.74 -1.12
N PRO A 315 12.88 0.54 -0.73
CA PRO A 315 13.16 0.94 0.64
C PRO A 315 12.10 0.37 1.60
N VAL A 316 12.57 -0.31 2.65
CA VAL A 316 11.74 -0.92 3.69
C VAL A 316 12.24 -0.47 5.05
N THR A 317 11.32 -0.10 5.93
CA THR A 317 11.55 0.07 7.36
C THR A 317 10.90 -1.10 8.08
N ILE A 318 11.65 -1.78 8.96
CA ILE A 318 11.14 -2.85 9.81
C ILE A 318 11.20 -2.37 11.24
N LEU A 319 10.08 -2.43 11.95
CA LEU A 319 10.01 -2.31 13.40
C LEU A 319 9.90 -3.70 14.01
N GLU A 320 10.43 -3.87 15.21
CA GLU A 320 10.44 -5.16 15.90
C GLU A 320 9.38 -5.17 17.01
N GLY A 321 8.63 -6.28 17.11
CA GLY A 321 7.66 -6.52 18.17
C GLY A 321 6.21 -6.15 17.81
N LEU A 322 5.31 -7.07 18.14
CA LEU A 322 3.86 -6.96 17.93
C LEU A 322 3.28 -5.68 18.56
N GLU A 323 3.85 -5.27 19.71
CA GLU A 323 3.42 -4.10 20.48
C GLU A 323 3.53 -2.78 19.70
N ASN A 324 4.37 -2.73 18.68
CA ASN A 324 4.60 -1.52 17.88
C ASN A 324 3.54 -1.27 16.79
N LEU A 325 2.67 -2.24 16.48
CA LEU A 325 1.72 -2.15 15.37
C LEU A 325 0.79 -0.91 15.44
N PRO A 326 0.10 -0.61 16.58
CA PRO A 326 -0.79 0.55 16.64
C PRO A 326 -0.05 1.88 16.45
N GLY A 327 1.05 2.10 17.19
CA GLY A 327 1.85 3.33 17.08
C GLY A 327 2.47 3.49 15.69
N ALA A 328 2.93 2.39 15.08
CA ALA A 328 3.49 2.42 13.74
C ALA A 328 2.44 2.74 12.65
N LEU A 329 1.18 2.33 12.83
CA LEU A 329 0.11 2.77 11.94
C LEU A 329 -0.17 4.26 12.11
N VAL A 330 -0.42 4.71 13.33
CA VAL A 330 -0.82 6.09 13.64
C VAL A 330 0.29 7.08 13.27
N ASP A 331 1.48 6.89 13.80
CA ASP A 331 2.58 7.85 13.65
C ASP A 331 3.42 7.60 12.38
N GLY A 332 3.65 6.35 12.06
CA GLY A 332 4.54 5.95 10.96
C GLY A 332 3.87 6.07 9.61
N THR A 333 2.73 5.41 9.44
CA THR A 333 2.05 5.30 8.15
C THR A 333 1.18 6.52 7.87
N LEU A 334 0.25 6.85 8.77
CA LEU A 334 -0.68 7.97 8.60
C LEU A 334 0.00 9.31 8.88
N GLY A 335 0.89 9.39 9.89
CA GLY A 335 1.69 10.57 10.20
C GLY A 335 2.79 10.91 9.18
N GLY A 336 3.01 10.03 8.19
CA GLY A 336 3.91 10.31 7.06
C GLY A 336 5.39 10.50 7.42
N LYS A 337 5.86 9.94 8.55
CA LYS A 337 7.25 10.09 9.02
C LYS A 337 8.24 9.11 8.39
N ARG A 338 7.79 8.20 7.50
CA ARG A 338 8.58 7.10 6.97
C ARG A 338 8.76 7.22 5.45
N TYR A 339 9.73 6.47 4.93
CA TYR A 339 10.04 6.33 3.52
C TYR A 339 9.81 4.89 3.09
N GLY A 340 9.22 4.68 1.91
CA GLY A 340 8.98 3.36 1.36
C GLY A 340 7.97 2.54 2.17
N LYS A 341 8.22 1.23 2.27
CA LYS A 341 7.35 0.27 2.96
C LYS A 341 7.65 0.21 4.45
N LEU A 342 6.60 0.17 5.26
CA LEU A 342 6.68 -0.06 6.70
C LEU A 342 6.11 -1.44 7.03
N ASN A 343 6.93 -2.26 7.68
CA ASN A 343 6.54 -3.57 8.18
C ASN A 343 6.89 -3.69 9.66
N VAL A 344 6.21 -4.60 10.36
CA VAL A 344 6.52 -4.96 11.75
C VAL A 344 6.84 -6.44 11.80
N ARG A 345 8.01 -6.79 12.32
CA ARG A 345 8.44 -8.17 12.57
C ARG A 345 7.87 -8.65 13.90
N ILE A 346 7.20 -9.81 13.85
CA ILE A 346 6.49 -10.39 15.01
C ILE A 346 7.31 -11.49 15.65
N ALA A 347 7.93 -12.35 14.85
CA ALA A 347 8.74 -13.48 15.31
C ALA A 347 10.09 -13.52 14.58
N TYR A 348 11.11 -14.04 15.28
CA TYR A 348 12.47 -14.24 14.79
C TYR A 348 12.67 -15.68 14.32
#